data_f3cad5e69ec8c824f97c27f06313b271
#
_entry.id   f3cad5e69ec8c824f97c27f06313b271
#
_cell.length_a   1.000
_cell.length_b   1.000
_cell.length_c   1.000
_cell.angle_alpha   90.00
_cell.angle_beta   90.00
_cell.angle_gamma   90.00
#
_symmetry.space_group_name_H-M   'P 1'
#
loop_
_entity.id
_entity.type
_entity.pdbx_description
1 polymer ?
#
loop_
_entity_poly.entity_id
_entity_poly.type
_entity_poly.pdbx_seq_one_letter_code
_entity_poly.pdbx_strand_id
1 'polypeptide(L)'
;MSPRPSRLSAGVVVVRQAEEGWKFLLLRAFNHWDFPKGMVEPGEEALAAAIREVREETLLDDLEFDWGRDWTSTGPYSHGKIARYYIARTSTESITLPVNPVLGRPEHSEFRWVDYDGAQQLVSPRVRPVLRWAAQAMNLPTPRSASGG
;
A
#
# COMPACT_ATOMS: atom_id res chain seq x y z
N MET A 1 6.83 -16.50 -29.31
CA MET A 1 5.76 -16.59 -28.32
C MET A 1 5.63 -15.25 -27.60
N SER A 2 4.48 -14.67 -27.59
CA SER A 2 4.27 -13.39 -26.94
C SER A 2 4.36 -13.56 -25.41
N PRO A 3 5.04 -12.66 -24.70
CA PRO A 3 5.02 -12.71 -23.26
C PRO A 3 3.59 -12.47 -22.77
N ARG A 4 3.22 -13.17 -21.71
CA ARG A 4 1.93 -12.93 -21.10
C ARG A 4 1.92 -11.53 -20.48
N PRO A 5 0.77 -10.83 -20.49
CA PRO A 5 0.68 -9.58 -19.76
C PRO A 5 1.08 -9.79 -18.31
N SER A 6 1.80 -8.84 -17.76
CA SER A 6 2.18 -8.90 -16.35
C SER A 6 0.93 -8.89 -15.48
N ARG A 7 0.89 -9.81 -14.51
CA ARG A 7 -0.14 -9.77 -13.46
C ARG A 7 0.42 -9.23 -12.16
N LEU A 8 1.57 -8.58 -12.26
CA LEU A 8 2.21 -7.96 -11.12
C LEU A 8 1.63 -6.57 -10.90
N SER A 9 1.19 -6.33 -9.69
CA SER A 9 0.91 -4.98 -9.19
C SER A 9 2.02 -4.57 -8.24
N ALA A 10 2.23 -3.27 -8.11
CA ALA A 10 3.21 -2.74 -7.17
C ALA A 10 2.58 -1.59 -6.41
N GLY A 11 2.88 -1.51 -5.13
CA GLY A 11 2.34 -0.48 -4.27
C GLY A 11 3.27 -0.15 -3.13
N VAL A 12 2.81 0.74 -2.27
CA VAL A 12 3.63 1.25 -1.16
C VAL A 12 2.80 1.23 0.11
N VAL A 13 3.40 0.69 1.17
CA VAL A 13 2.91 0.93 2.53
C VAL A 13 3.36 2.34 2.86
N VAL A 14 2.44 3.29 2.75
CA VAL A 14 2.72 4.71 2.99
C VAL A 14 2.47 4.99 4.46
N VAL A 15 3.49 5.51 5.13
CA VAL A 15 3.40 5.81 6.56
C VAL A 15 3.72 7.28 6.81
N ARG A 16 3.15 7.82 7.86
CA ARG A 16 3.38 9.20 8.28
C ARG A 16 3.52 9.24 9.79
N GLN A 17 4.49 9.99 10.27
CA GLN A 17 4.65 10.16 11.71
C GLN A 17 3.76 11.29 12.18
N ALA A 18 2.80 10.96 13.03
CA ALA A 18 1.90 11.92 13.67
C ALA A 18 2.31 12.09 15.13
N GLU A 19 1.65 13.01 15.83
CA GLU A 19 1.94 13.22 17.25
C GLU A 19 1.74 11.95 18.08
N GLU A 20 0.69 11.19 17.75
CA GLU A 20 0.36 9.96 18.49
C GLU A 20 1.18 8.75 18.04
N GLY A 21 2.03 8.90 17.03
CA GLY A 21 2.84 7.81 16.51
C GLY A 21 2.65 7.63 15.02
N TRP A 22 3.06 6.48 14.53
CA TRP A 22 3.01 6.18 13.10
C TRP A 22 1.59 5.89 12.66
N LYS A 23 1.21 6.45 11.51
CA LYS A 23 -0.06 6.21 10.85
C LYS A 23 0.18 5.58 9.49
N PHE A 24 -0.70 4.67 9.12
CA PHE A 24 -0.66 3.98 7.83
C PHE A 24 -1.79 4.49 6.95
N LEU A 25 -1.49 4.76 5.70
CA LEU A 25 -2.50 5.21 4.74
C LEU A 25 -3.19 4.02 4.12
N LEU A 26 -4.49 3.94 4.30
CA LEU A 26 -5.32 2.92 3.67
C LEU A 26 -6.33 3.57 2.74
N LEU A 27 -6.56 2.92 1.61
CA LEU A 27 -7.54 3.32 0.61
C LEU A 27 -8.61 2.25 0.51
N ARG A 28 -9.85 2.68 0.34
CA ARG A 28 -10.98 1.78 0.23
C ARG A 28 -11.50 1.71 -1.20
N ALA A 29 -11.62 0.50 -1.73
CA ALA A 29 -12.32 0.22 -2.98
C ALA A 29 -13.39 -0.81 -2.67
N PHE A 30 -14.67 -0.44 -2.89
CA PHE A 30 -15.81 -1.27 -2.48
C PHE A 30 -15.73 -1.55 -0.98
N ASN A 31 -15.59 -2.80 -0.59
CA ASN A 31 -15.49 -3.19 0.82
C ASN A 31 -14.06 -3.61 1.20
N HIS A 32 -13.06 -3.26 0.38
CA HIS A 32 -11.69 -3.70 0.59
C HIS A 32 -10.79 -2.53 0.91
N TRP A 33 -10.04 -2.64 2.00
CA TRP A 33 -9.02 -1.68 2.37
C TRP A 33 -7.65 -2.25 2.05
N ASP A 34 -6.84 -1.45 1.38
CA ASP A 34 -5.49 -1.84 0.96
C ASP A 34 -4.61 -0.59 0.87
N PHE A 35 -3.34 -0.81 0.67
CA PHE A 35 -2.39 0.26 0.39
C PHE A 35 -2.52 0.71 -1.06
N PRO A 36 -2.09 1.93 -1.40
CA PRO A 36 -2.06 2.35 -2.80
C PRO A 36 -1.23 1.39 -3.64
N LYS A 37 -1.77 0.92 -4.74
CA LYS A 37 -1.09 0.02 -5.65
C LYS A 37 -1.79 -0.03 -7.00
N GLY A 38 -1.10 -0.53 -8.00
CA GLY A 38 -1.69 -0.77 -9.31
C GLY A 38 -0.77 -1.56 -10.21
N MET A 39 -1.23 -1.82 -11.41
CA MET A 39 -0.54 -2.69 -12.36
C MET A 39 0.81 -2.11 -12.79
N VAL A 40 1.81 -2.98 -12.83
CA VAL A 40 3.09 -2.64 -13.44
C VAL A 40 2.93 -2.72 -14.94
N GLU A 41 3.31 -1.65 -15.64
CA GLU A 41 3.20 -1.59 -17.09
C GLU A 41 4.37 -2.31 -17.77
N PRO A 42 4.19 -2.78 -19.03
CA PRO A 42 5.30 -3.43 -19.74
C PRO A 42 6.52 -2.53 -19.79
N GLY A 43 7.68 -3.08 -19.43
CA GLY A 43 8.94 -2.32 -19.43
C GLY A 43 9.15 -1.42 -18.22
N GLU A 44 8.17 -1.33 -17.34
CA GLU A 44 8.28 -0.50 -16.13
C GLU A 44 8.86 -1.31 -14.98
N GLU A 45 9.77 -0.72 -14.20
CA GLU A 45 10.24 -1.36 -12.98
C GLU A 45 9.18 -1.29 -11.90
N ALA A 46 9.13 -2.32 -11.06
CA ALA A 46 8.10 -2.41 -10.03
C ALA A 46 8.11 -1.22 -9.07
N LEU A 47 9.29 -0.77 -8.63
CA LEU A 47 9.36 0.38 -7.73
C LEU A 47 8.85 1.65 -8.40
N ALA A 48 9.21 1.87 -9.67
CA ALA A 48 8.70 3.01 -10.42
C ALA A 48 7.19 2.96 -10.55
N ALA A 49 6.65 1.78 -10.83
CA ALA A 49 5.20 1.58 -10.90
C ALA A 49 4.53 1.91 -9.57
N ALA A 50 5.12 1.44 -8.46
CA ALA A 50 4.58 1.70 -7.13
C ALA A 50 4.51 3.20 -6.85
N ILE A 51 5.57 3.93 -7.16
CA ILE A 51 5.63 5.38 -6.95
C ILE A 51 4.58 6.07 -7.82
N ARG A 52 4.48 5.67 -9.08
CA ARG A 52 3.49 6.22 -10.01
C ARG A 52 2.07 5.99 -9.52
N GLU A 53 1.77 4.77 -9.07
CA GLU A 53 0.42 4.43 -8.59
C GLU A 53 0.06 5.23 -7.33
N VAL A 54 1.00 5.44 -6.41
CA VAL A 54 0.74 6.29 -5.25
C VAL A 54 0.37 7.70 -5.69
N ARG A 55 1.10 8.26 -6.64
CA ARG A 55 0.80 9.61 -7.15
C ARG A 55 -0.56 9.65 -7.83
N GLU A 56 -0.86 8.67 -8.66
CA GLU A 56 -2.14 8.63 -9.38
C GLU A 56 -3.33 8.49 -8.43
N GLU A 57 -3.16 7.76 -7.33
CA GLU A 57 -4.27 7.46 -6.43
C GLU A 57 -4.41 8.45 -5.29
N THR A 58 -3.35 9.16 -4.91
CA THR A 58 -3.33 10.00 -3.71
C THR A 58 -2.74 11.39 -3.91
N LEU A 59 -2.13 11.66 -5.05
CA LEU A 59 -1.34 12.86 -5.35
C LEU A 59 -0.09 13.05 -4.47
N LEU A 60 0.30 12.04 -3.71
CA LEU A 60 1.55 12.11 -2.95
C LEU A 60 2.74 11.99 -3.88
N ASP A 61 3.70 12.90 -3.74
CA ASP A 61 4.92 12.91 -4.53
C ASP A 61 6.18 13.12 -3.67
N ASP A 62 6.04 12.99 -2.35
CA ASP A 62 7.12 13.23 -1.39
C ASP A 62 7.56 11.95 -0.66
N LEU A 63 7.47 10.81 -1.32
CA LEU A 63 7.83 9.54 -0.68
C LEU A 63 9.33 9.47 -0.39
N GLU A 64 9.65 9.07 0.84
CA GLU A 64 11.03 8.85 1.30
C GLU A 64 11.18 7.39 1.71
N PHE A 65 12.13 6.71 1.10
CA PHE A 65 12.35 5.28 1.34
C PHE A 65 13.40 5.07 2.43
N ASP A 66 13.05 5.54 3.64
CA ASP A 66 13.95 5.54 4.80
C ASP A 66 14.38 4.13 5.23
N TRP A 67 13.57 3.13 4.92
CA TRP A 67 13.84 1.73 5.31
C TRP A 67 14.39 0.90 4.17
N GLY A 68 14.80 1.55 3.09
CA GLY A 68 15.36 0.87 1.93
C GLY A 68 14.30 0.55 0.88
N ARG A 69 14.71 -0.25 -0.08
CA ARG A 69 13.86 -0.58 -1.24
C ARG A 69 13.48 -2.05 -1.30
N ASP A 70 13.55 -2.71 -0.17
CA ASP A 70 13.07 -4.08 -0.07
C ASP A 70 11.56 -4.12 -0.19
N TRP A 71 11.06 -5.27 -0.51
CA TRP A 71 9.62 -5.46 -0.67
C TRP A 71 9.17 -6.80 -0.11
N THR A 72 7.87 -6.91 0.08
CA THR A 72 7.21 -8.19 0.28
C THR A 72 6.13 -8.34 -0.78
N SER A 73 5.65 -9.54 -0.99
CA SER A 73 4.60 -9.75 -1.98
C SER A 73 3.52 -10.65 -1.44
N THR A 74 2.34 -10.52 -2.04
CA THR A 74 1.18 -11.36 -1.74
C THR A 74 0.72 -12.05 -3.01
N GLY A 75 0.15 -13.23 -2.85
CA GLY A 75 -0.41 -13.95 -3.97
C GLY A 75 0.33 -15.24 -4.25
N PRO A 76 -0.04 -15.91 -5.36
CA PRO A 76 -1.04 -15.43 -6.32
C PRO A 76 -2.46 -15.42 -5.74
N TYR A 77 -3.23 -14.44 -6.14
CA TYR A 77 -4.65 -14.31 -5.78
C TYR A 77 -5.43 -13.91 -7.03
N SER A 78 -6.73 -14.05 -6.99
CA SER A 78 -7.64 -13.60 -8.07
C SER A 78 -7.02 -13.69 -9.47
N HIS A 79 -7.09 -14.87 -10.08
CA HIS A 79 -6.57 -15.11 -11.45
C HIS A 79 -5.06 -14.95 -11.58
N GLY A 80 -4.31 -15.32 -10.54
CA GLY A 80 -2.85 -15.35 -10.61
C GLY A 80 -2.17 -14.01 -10.40
N LYS A 81 -2.86 -13.05 -9.82
CA LYS A 81 -2.27 -11.75 -9.51
C LYS A 81 -1.26 -11.85 -8.37
N ILE A 82 -0.21 -11.07 -8.48
CA ILE A 82 0.79 -10.92 -7.42
C ILE A 82 0.92 -9.42 -7.15
N ALA A 83 0.93 -9.04 -5.89
CA ALA A 83 1.14 -7.65 -5.51
C ALA A 83 2.44 -7.54 -4.70
N ARG A 84 3.27 -6.58 -5.08
CA ARG A 84 4.54 -6.30 -4.41
C ARG A 84 4.42 -4.97 -3.70
N TYR A 85 4.83 -4.93 -2.42
CA TYR A 85 4.70 -3.71 -1.60
C TYR A 85 6.06 -3.29 -1.07
N TYR A 86 6.33 -1.99 -1.21
CA TYR A 86 7.49 -1.30 -0.62
C TYR A 86 7.01 -0.50 0.59
N ILE A 87 7.92 0.11 1.33
CA ILE A 87 7.58 1.00 2.45
C ILE A 87 8.16 2.36 2.19
N ALA A 88 7.37 3.41 2.40
CA ALA A 88 7.88 4.77 2.29
C ALA A 88 7.15 5.70 3.25
N ARG A 89 7.85 6.74 3.67
CA ARG A 89 7.33 7.78 4.53
C ARG A 89 6.91 8.98 3.71
N THR A 90 5.81 9.59 4.10
CA THR A 90 5.41 10.91 3.58
C THR A 90 5.32 11.89 4.75
N SER A 91 5.55 13.16 4.48
CA SER A 91 5.29 14.23 5.43
C SER A 91 3.95 14.91 5.17
N THR A 92 3.24 14.49 4.14
CA THR A 92 1.99 15.11 3.70
C THR A 92 0.81 14.36 4.29
N GLU A 93 -0.02 15.07 5.04
CA GLU A 93 -1.23 14.49 5.61
C GLU A 93 -2.39 14.50 4.64
N SER A 94 -2.50 15.55 3.82
CA SER A 94 -3.61 15.75 2.90
C SER A 94 -3.56 14.76 1.75
N ILE A 95 -4.65 14.02 1.56
CA ILE A 95 -4.79 13.06 0.48
C ILE A 95 -5.92 13.51 -0.43
N THR A 96 -5.67 13.48 -1.73
CA THR A 96 -6.70 13.72 -2.73
C THR A 96 -6.93 12.43 -3.50
N LEU A 97 -8.17 12.06 -3.68
CA LEU A 97 -8.54 10.90 -4.47
C LEU A 97 -8.96 11.38 -5.86
N PRO A 98 -8.02 11.43 -6.83
CA PRO A 98 -8.33 12.02 -8.15
C PRO A 98 -9.33 11.18 -8.92
N VAL A 99 -10.06 11.83 -9.82
CA VAL A 99 -10.95 11.13 -10.74
C VAL A 99 -10.12 10.31 -11.69
N ASN A 100 -10.46 9.03 -11.82
CA ASN A 100 -9.86 8.14 -12.81
C ASN A 100 -10.57 8.38 -14.13
N PRO A 101 -9.85 8.78 -15.22
CA PRO A 101 -10.50 9.14 -16.48
C PRO A 101 -11.28 7.99 -17.11
N VAL A 102 -10.84 6.75 -16.88
CA VAL A 102 -11.52 5.57 -17.43
C VAL A 102 -12.83 5.33 -16.70
N LEU A 103 -12.83 5.49 -15.37
CA LEU A 103 -14.01 5.22 -14.54
C LEU A 103 -14.96 6.40 -14.45
N GLY A 104 -14.49 7.63 -14.69
CA GLY A 104 -15.28 8.85 -14.49
C GLY A 104 -15.49 9.19 -13.03
N ARG A 105 -14.79 8.53 -12.12
CA ARG A 105 -14.85 8.75 -10.66
C ARG A 105 -13.53 8.31 -10.05
N PRO A 106 -13.25 8.66 -8.78
CA PRO A 106 -12.07 8.12 -8.12
C PRO A 106 -12.12 6.59 -8.05
N GLU A 107 -10.97 5.97 -8.21
CA GLU A 107 -10.87 4.51 -8.08
C GLU A 107 -11.19 4.07 -6.66
N HIS A 108 -10.81 4.88 -5.68
CA HIS A 108 -11.06 4.62 -4.28
C HIS A 108 -12.10 5.62 -3.75
N SER A 109 -12.97 5.14 -2.89
CA SER A 109 -14.07 5.96 -2.37
C SER A 109 -13.72 6.68 -1.06
N GLU A 110 -12.66 6.25 -0.38
CA GLU A 110 -12.33 6.76 0.94
C GLU A 110 -10.86 6.51 1.23
N PHE A 111 -10.26 7.35 2.06
CA PHE A 111 -8.93 7.09 2.63
C PHE A 111 -8.99 7.26 4.13
N ARG A 112 -8.05 6.62 4.84
CA ARG A 112 -7.86 6.81 6.28
C ARG A 112 -6.39 6.72 6.64
N TRP A 113 -6.00 7.55 7.59
CA TRP A 113 -4.75 7.39 8.31
C TRP A 113 -5.07 6.66 9.60
N VAL A 114 -4.52 5.48 9.80
CA VAL A 114 -4.84 4.66 10.96
C VAL A 114 -3.54 4.17 11.62
N ASP A 115 -3.62 3.88 12.91
CA ASP A 115 -2.49 3.26 13.60
C ASP A 115 -2.38 1.77 13.20
N TYR A 116 -1.37 1.10 13.71
CA TYR A 116 -1.13 -0.29 13.35
C TYR A 116 -2.33 -1.19 13.67
N ASP A 117 -2.90 -1.05 14.86
CA ASP A 117 -4.04 -1.87 15.25
C ASP A 117 -5.25 -1.64 14.36
N GLY A 118 -5.53 -0.38 14.05
CA GLY A 118 -6.61 -0.03 13.15
C GLY A 118 -6.39 -0.61 11.77
N ALA A 119 -5.15 -0.53 11.27
CA ALA A 119 -4.82 -1.11 9.97
C ALA A 119 -5.01 -2.63 9.97
N GLN A 120 -4.58 -3.32 11.03
CA GLN A 120 -4.77 -4.77 11.13
C GLN A 120 -6.24 -5.17 11.04
N GLN A 121 -7.12 -4.36 11.60
CA GLN A 121 -8.55 -4.65 11.58
C GLN A 121 -9.20 -4.34 10.24
N LEU A 122 -8.73 -3.32 9.54
CA LEU A 122 -9.37 -2.85 8.31
C LEU A 122 -8.90 -3.60 7.07
N VAL A 123 -7.61 -3.91 6.96
CA VAL A 123 -7.09 -4.48 5.71
C VAL A 123 -7.63 -5.87 5.48
N SER A 124 -7.77 -6.22 4.20
CA SER A 124 -8.15 -7.58 3.81
C SER A 124 -7.16 -8.59 4.39
N PRO A 125 -7.60 -9.80 4.70
CA PRO A 125 -6.70 -10.82 5.28
C PRO A 125 -5.42 -11.05 4.46
N ARG A 126 -5.51 -10.96 3.14
CA ARG A 126 -4.34 -11.09 2.25
C ARG A 126 -3.26 -10.07 2.58
N VAL A 127 -3.66 -8.88 3.04
CA VAL A 127 -2.75 -7.75 3.24
C VAL A 127 -2.15 -7.71 4.64
N ARG A 128 -2.73 -8.43 5.59
CA ARG A 128 -2.23 -8.44 6.97
C ARG A 128 -0.75 -8.81 7.10
N PRO A 129 -0.25 -9.83 6.38
CA PRO A 129 1.19 -10.12 6.44
C PRO A 129 2.07 -8.98 5.93
N VAL A 130 1.58 -8.22 4.96
CA VAL A 130 2.30 -7.04 4.45
C VAL A 130 2.45 -6.01 5.55
N LEU A 131 1.38 -5.76 6.28
CA LEU A 131 1.39 -4.80 7.39
C LEU A 131 2.37 -5.24 8.48
N ARG A 132 2.39 -6.52 8.83
CA ARG A 132 3.35 -7.04 9.80
C ARG A 132 4.79 -6.89 9.33
N TRP A 133 5.03 -7.21 8.06
CA TRP A 133 6.35 -7.04 7.45
C TRP A 133 6.80 -5.58 7.54
N ALA A 134 5.92 -4.64 7.23
CA ALA A 134 6.23 -3.22 7.27
C ALA A 134 6.57 -2.78 8.70
N ALA A 135 5.78 -3.21 9.67
CA ALA A 135 6.02 -2.86 11.08
C ALA A 135 7.38 -3.40 11.54
N GLN A 136 7.74 -4.62 11.14
CA GLN A 136 9.04 -5.18 11.46
C GLN A 136 10.18 -4.39 10.83
N ALA A 137 10.03 -4.02 9.55
CA ALA A 137 11.04 -3.25 8.86
C ALA A 137 11.23 -1.86 9.49
N MET A 138 10.15 -1.28 9.97
CA MET A 138 10.18 0.02 10.66
C MET A 138 10.60 -0.10 12.12
N ASN A 139 10.79 -1.33 12.60
CA ASN A 139 11.13 -1.60 14.00
C ASN A 139 10.06 -1.07 14.96
N LEU A 140 8.80 -1.17 14.58
CA LEU A 140 7.69 -0.78 15.43
C LEU A 140 7.38 -1.89 16.44
N PRO A 141 7.01 -1.52 17.67
CA PRO A 141 6.46 -2.53 18.58
C PRO A 141 5.11 -2.97 18.02
N THR A 142 5.01 -4.25 17.69
CA THR A 142 3.73 -4.82 17.29
C THR A 142 3.06 -5.38 18.54
N PRO A 143 1.74 -5.21 18.68
CA PRO A 143 1.07 -5.84 19.80
C PRO A 143 1.30 -7.34 19.74
N ARG A 144 1.66 -7.92 20.86
CA ARG A 144 1.69 -9.37 20.94
C ARG A 144 0.28 -9.87 20.76
N SER A 145 0.15 -11.02 20.13
CA SER A 145 -1.14 -11.67 20.13
C SER A 145 -1.59 -11.87 21.57
N ALA A 146 -2.90 -11.87 21.80
CA ALA A 146 -3.42 -12.02 23.17
C ALA A 146 -2.89 -13.26 23.86
N SER A 147 -2.57 -14.30 23.11
CA SER A 147 -2.02 -15.53 23.63
C SER A 147 -0.55 -15.39 24.03
N GLY A 148 0.11 -14.35 23.55
CA GLY A 148 1.50 -14.09 23.91
C GLY A 148 1.67 -13.24 25.13
N GLY A 149 0.55 -12.76 25.63
CA GLY A 149 0.54 -11.96 26.85
C GLY A 149 0.77 -12.82 28.06
#